data_b7c78fc7a460066a704a8c07bf8b5606
#
_entry.id   b7c78fc7a460066a704a8c07bf8b5606
#
_cell.length_a   1.000
_cell.length_b   1.000
_cell.length_c   1.000
_cell.angle_alpha   90.00
_cell.angle_beta   90.00
_cell.angle_gamma   90.00
#
_symmetry.space_group_name_H-M   'P 1'
#
loop_
_entity.id
_entity.type
_entity.pdbx_description
1 polymer ?
#
loop_
_entity_poly.entity_id
_entity_poly.type
_entity_poly.pdbx_seq_one_letter_code
_entity_poly.pdbx_strand_id
1 'polypeptide(L)'
;MIDKDGMAPWEICGMCHSADGISRMSKFPILAGQKATYLKSQMLDFRQGRRLNDGGQMSSIVTEVDPATIDGIVGYFAGLPGPLMNLVVQPGVDQVAYEAGRLLFEEGRSGAVACNVCHNDGHPAAPRLRAQHAAYLRKQLNDFKYERRVSEGATVMTSIAKLLTENEIDSISVYLHSSGSYDSDVAH
;
A
#
# COMPACT_ATOMS: atom_id res chain seq x y z
N MET A 1 14.98 1.03 22.33
CA MET A 1 15.25 -0.36 21.90
C MET A 1 14.03 -1.16 22.31
N ILE A 2 13.38 -1.82 21.37
CA ILE A 2 12.20 -2.68 21.65
C ILE A 2 12.78 -3.99 22.21
N ASP A 3 12.26 -4.42 23.37
CA ASP A 3 12.57 -5.76 23.90
C ASP A 3 11.93 -6.79 22.95
N LYS A 4 12.76 -7.64 22.38
CA LYS A 4 12.37 -8.61 21.35
C LYS A 4 12.31 -10.05 21.89
N ASP A 5 12.64 -10.23 23.18
CA ASP A 5 12.70 -11.57 23.80
C ASP A 5 11.29 -12.21 23.79
N GLY A 6 11.19 -13.34 23.10
CA GLY A 6 9.94 -14.10 22.99
C GLY A 6 8.93 -13.59 21.95
N MET A 7 9.19 -12.47 21.26
CA MET A 7 8.33 -11.95 20.20
C MET A 7 8.56 -12.68 18.87
N ALA A 8 7.49 -13.00 18.17
CA ALA A 8 7.60 -13.41 16.78
C ALA A 8 8.08 -12.22 15.92
N PRO A 9 8.90 -12.44 14.87
CA PRO A 9 9.50 -11.34 14.09
C PRO A 9 8.49 -10.36 13.48
N TRP A 10 7.27 -10.80 13.17
CA TRP A 10 6.20 -9.98 12.61
C TRP A 10 5.48 -9.11 13.65
N GLU A 11 5.54 -9.45 14.96
CA GLU A 11 4.84 -8.71 16.02
C GLU A 11 5.35 -7.27 16.15
N ILE A 12 6.64 -7.05 15.93
CA ILE A 12 7.23 -5.70 15.90
C ILE A 12 6.55 -4.85 14.80
N CYS A 13 6.31 -5.44 13.63
CA CYS A 13 5.62 -4.76 12.55
C CYS A 13 4.14 -4.51 12.90
N GLY A 14 3.51 -5.46 13.61
CA GLY A 14 2.14 -5.38 14.11
C GLY A 14 1.89 -4.20 15.04
N MET A 15 2.89 -3.67 15.73
CA MET A 15 2.74 -2.47 16.59
C MET A 15 2.24 -1.25 15.83
N CYS A 16 2.58 -1.12 14.56
CA CYS A 16 2.15 -0.02 13.68
C CYS A 16 1.15 -0.48 12.62
N HIS A 17 1.34 -1.68 12.08
CA HIS A 17 0.51 -2.23 11.01
C HIS A 17 -0.64 -3.11 11.50
N SER A 18 -0.81 -3.25 12.81
CA SER A 18 -1.70 -4.20 13.51
C SER A 18 -1.32 -5.67 13.27
N ALA A 19 -1.63 -6.55 14.23
CA ALA A 19 -1.33 -7.98 14.09
C ALA A 19 -2.12 -8.63 12.95
N ASP A 20 -3.35 -8.18 12.72
CA ASP A 20 -4.20 -8.57 11.59
C ASP A 20 -3.76 -7.94 10.25
N GLY A 21 -2.71 -7.12 10.26
CA GLY A 21 -2.21 -6.40 9.08
C GLY A 21 -3.12 -5.27 8.62
N ILE A 22 -4.21 -4.96 9.34
CA ILE A 22 -5.20 -3.94 9.00
C ILE A 22 -4.99 -2.73 9.92
N SER A 23 -3.99 -1.91 9.62
CA SER A 23 -3.68 -0.72 10.41
C SER A 23 -4.88 0.18 10.61
N ARG A 24 -5.09 0.64 11.85
CA ARG A 24 -6.14 1.62 12.20
C ARG A 24 -5.70 3.07 11.95
N MET A 25 -4.44 3.30 11.70
CA MET A 25 -3.88 4.63 11.44
C MET A 25 -3.52 4.81 9.98
N SER A 26 -4.11 5.80 9.33
CA SER A 26 -3.98 6.02 7.88
C SER A 26 -2.55 6.35 7.40
N LYS A 27 -1.64 6.70 8.29
CA LYS A 27 -0.21 6.87 7.95
C LYS A 27 0.54 5.55 7.76
N PHE A 28 0.07 4.47 8.39
CA PHE A 28 0.65 3.14 8.25
C PHE A 28 -0.18 2.33 7.26
N PRO A 29 0.43 1.81 6.19
CA PRO A 29 -0.33 1.05 5.20
C PRO A 29 -0.85 -0.26 5.77
N ILE A 30 -1.98 -0.70 5.24
CA ILE A 30 -2.52 -2.03 5.41
C ILE A 30 -1.63 -3.02 4.67
N LEU A 31 -1.23 -4.10 5.35
CA LEU A 31 -0.34 -5.14 4.82
C LEU A 31 -1.06 -6.46 4.57
N ALA A 32 -2.23 -6.68 5.19
CA ALA A 32 -3.00 -7.92 5.07
C ALA A 32 -3.28 -8.27 3.61
N GLY A 33 -2.95 -9.51 3.21
CA GLY A 33 -3.15 -10.02 1.86
C GLY A 33 -2.36 -9.32 0.77
N GLN A 34 -1.37 -8.48 1.11
CA GLN A 34 -0.51 -7.83 0.11
C GLN A 34 0.46 -8.84 -0.50
N LYS A 35 0.90 -8.63 -1.73
CA LYS A 35 1.81 -9.53 -2.44
C LYS A 35 3.16 -9.65 -1.73
N ALA A 36 3.59 -10.87 -1.47
CA ALA A 36 4.85 -11.17 -0.77
C ALA A 36 6.06 -10.54 -1.47
N THR A 37 6.12 -10.63 -2.80
CA THR A 37 7.18 -10.03 -3.61
C THR A 37 7.27 -8.52 -3.43
N TYR A 38 6.11 -7.84 -3.38
CA TYR A 38 6.06 -6.40 -3.14
C TYR A 38 6.48 -6.05 -1.71
N LEU A 39 5.95 -6.74 -0.69
CA LEU A 39 6.33 -6.51 0.70
C LEU A 39 7.83 -6.66 0.89
N LYS A 40 8.41 -7.74 0.35
CA LYS A 40 9.86 -8.00 0.43
C LYS A 40 10.66 -6.89 -0.22
N SER A 41 10.29 -6.47 -1.44
CA SER A 41 11.00 -5.40 -2.13
C SER A 41 10.98 -4.10 -1.32
N GLN A 42 9.83 -3.75 -0.70
CA GLN A 42 9.71 -2.54 0.09
C GLN A 42 10.55 -2.58 1.38
N MET A 43 10.56 -3.71 2.08
CA MET A 43 11.44 -3.87 3.25
C MET A 43 12.92 -3.70 2.86
N LEU A 44 13.33 -4.30 1.75
CA LEU A 44 14.71 -4.18 1.25
C LEU A 44 15.03 -2.75 0.78
N ASP A 45 14.08 -2.06 0.14
CA ASP A 45 14.27 -0.67 -0.29
C ASP A 45 14.45 0.28 0.91
N PHE A 46 13.67 0.13 1.98
CA PHE A 46 13.87 0.87 3.22
C PHE A 46 15.22 0.52 3.88
N ARG A 47 15.53 -0.76 4.00
CA ARG A 47 16.76 -1.24 4.64
C ARG A 47 18.03 -0.74 3.95
N GLN A 48 17.99 -0.64 2.62
CA GLN A 48 19.13 -0.22 1.79
C GLN A 48 19.11 1.29 1.50
N GLY A 49 18.20 2.05 2.11
CA GLY A 49 18.10 3.49 1.91
C GLY A 49 17.66 3.92 0.52
N ARG A 50 17.11 3.01 -0.29
CA ARG A 50 16.54 3.35 -1.60
C ARG A 50 15.14 3.97 -1.51
N ARG A 51 14.41 3.70 -0.42
CA ARG A 51 13.13 4.32 -0.10
C ARG A 51 13.23 5.08 1.22
N LEU A 52 13.02 6.40 1.18
CA LEU A 52 13.22 7.31 2.32
C LEU A 52 12.00 8.19 2.63
N ASN A 53 10.86 7.95 1.96
CA ASN A 53 9.68 8.83 2.05
C ASN A 53 8.77 8.55 3.26
N ASP A 54 9.28 7.89 4.29
CA ASP A 54 8.55 7.45 5.49
C ASP A 54 8.86 8.29 6.75
N GLY A 55 9.70 9.31 6.62
CA GLY A 55 10.18 10.09 7.77
C GLY A 55 11.16 9.32 8.68
N GLY A 56 11.80 8.27 8.16
CA GLY A 56 12.79 7.47 8.86
C GLY A 56 12.22 6.35 9.73
N GLN A 57 10.89 6.21 9.85
CA GLN A 57 10.28 5.20 10.73
C GLN A 57 10.56 3.78 10.24
N MET A 58 10.18 3.46 9.00
CA MET A 58 10.42 2.11 8.45
C MET A 58 11.91 1.83 8.28
N SER A 59 12.68 2.81 7.81
CA SER A 59 14.14 2.67 7.65
C SER A 59 14.81 2.28 8.95
N SER A 60 14.42 2.90 10.08
CA SER A 60 14.95 2.54 11.40
C SER A 60 14.53 1.14 11.84
N ILE A 61 13.24 0.79 11.68
CA ILE A 61 12.72 -0.51 12.12
C ILE A 61 13.34 -1.67 11.33
N VAL A 62 13.37 -1.56 9.98
CA VAL A 62 13.85 -2.68 9.15
C VAL A 62 15.35 -2.91 9.24
N THR A 63 16.13 -1.92 9.66
CA THR A 63 17.57 -2.11 9.90
C THR A 63 17.85 -2.94 11.16
N GLU A 64 16.90 -2.94 12.13
CA GLU A 64 16.98 -3.75 13.35
C GLU A 64 16.42 -5.17 13.17
N VAL A 65 15.73 -5.46 12.05
CA VAL A 65 15.20 -6.80 11.75
C VAL A 65 16.34 -7.69 11.26
N ASP A 66 16.42 -8.92 11.78
CA ASP A 66 17.34 -9.93 11.25
C ASP A 66 16.98 -10.24 9.78
N PRO A 67 17.90 -10.09 8.83
CA PRO A 67 17.65 -10.41 7.42
C PRO A 67 17.08 -11.81 7.18
N ALA A 68 17.46 -12.79 8.00
CA ALA A 68 16.98 -14.18 7.90
C ALA A 68 15.48 -14.31 8.20
N THR A 69 14.87 -13.35 8.92
CA THR A 69 13.45 -13.38 9.30
C THR A 69 12.54 -12.64 8.32
N ILE A 70 13.09 -11.90 7.35
CA ILE A 70 12.31 -11.08 6.41
C ILE A 70 11.27 -11.92 5.65
N ASP A 71 11.65 -13.10 5.17
CA ASP A 71 10.73 -13.96 4.41
C ASP A 71 9.57 -14.48 5.30
N GLY A 72 9.83 -14.73 6.57
CA GLY A 72 8.80 -15.10 7.54
C GLY A 72 7.82 -13.94 7.81
N ILE A 73 8.32 -12.73 8.03
CA ILE A 73 7.51 -11.52 8.21
C ILE A 73 6.63 -11.27 6.99
N VAL A 74 7.24 -11.30 5.81
CA VAL A 74 6.53 -11.10 4.54
C VAL A 74 5.48 -12.18 4.33
N GLY A 75 5.81 -13.45 4.59
CA GLY A 75 4.90 -14.58 4.49
C GLY A 75 3.70 -14.44 5.41
N TYR A 76 3.92 -13.96 6.65
CA TYR A 76 2.85 -13.72 7.60
C TYR A 76 1.81 -12.73 7.05
N PHE A 77 2.22 -11.50 6.70
CA PHE A 77 1.28 -10.48 6.23
C PHE A 77 0.67 -10.81 4.87
N ALA A 78 1.42 -11.42 3.96
CA ALA A 78 0.90 -11.84 2.67
C ALA A 78 -0.11 -13.00 2.78
N GLY A 79 0.01 -13.83 3.81
CA GLY A 79 -0.89 -14.95 4.09
C GLY A 79 -2.18 -14.57 4.82
N LEU A 80 -2.26 -13.34 5.36
CA LEU A 80 -3.49 -12.85 5.98
C LEU A 80 -4.59 -12.63 4.92
N PRO A 81 -5.89 -12.72 5.30
CA PRO A 81 -6.99 -12.44 4.39
C PRO A 81 -6.85 -11.06 3.74
N GLY A 82 -6.94 -11.02 2.42
CA GLY A 82 -6.97 -9.77 1.66
C GLY A 82 -8.33 -9.09 1.74
N PRO A 83 -8.48 -7.89 1.15
CA PRO A 83 -9.74 -7.18 1.16
C PRO A 83 -10.80 -7.88 0.31
N LEU A 84 -12.04 -7.82 0.78
CA LEU A 84 -13.22 -8.13 -0.01
C LEU A 84 -13.55 -6.96 -0.93
N MET A 85 -14.06 -7.25 -2.11
CA MET A 85 -14.48 -6.22 -3.05
C MET A 85 -15.86 -5.66 -2.66
N ASN A 86 -15.96 -4.35 -2.55
CA ASN A 86 -17.24 -3.68 -2.35
C ASN A 86 -17.96 -3.52 -3.70
N LEU A 87 -19.13 -4.10 -3.83
CA LEU A 87 -19.98 -3.97 -5.02
C LEU A 87 -20.85 -2.70 -4.98
N VAL A 88 -20.99 -2.09 -3.80
CA VAL A 88 -21.81 -0.89 -3.59
C VAL A 88 -20.96 0.15 -2.87
N VAL A 89 -21.04 1.38 -3.34
CA VAL A 89 -20.34 2.52 -2.70
C VAL A 89 -20.97 2.79 -1.35
N GLN A 90 -20.14 2.88 -0.33
CA GLN A 90 -20.59 3.09 1.05
C GLN A 90 -21.21 4.48 1.23
N PRO A 91 -22.21 4.64 2.12
CA PRO A 91 -22.75 5.96 2.48
C PRO A 91 -21.65 6.92 2.97
N GLY A 92 -21.75 8.19 2.54
CA GLY A 92 -20.78 9.22 2.92
C GLY A 92 -19.55 9.34 2.02
N VAL A 93 -19.38 8.44 1.06
CA VAL A 93 -18.33 8.57 0.04
C VAL A 93 -18.75 9.61 -1.00
N ASP A 94 -17.83 10.49 -1.39
CA ASP A 94 -18.03 11.40 -2.52
C ASP A 94 -18.17 10.60 -3.81
N GLN A 95 -19.41 10.51 -4.30
CA GLN A 95 -19.78 9.72 -5.49
C GLN A 95 -19.10 10.24 -6.75
N VAL A 96 -18.91 11.55 -6.88
CA VAL A 96 -18.28 12.17 -8.06
C VAL A 96 -16.78 11.81 -8.08
N ALA A 97 -16.11 11.98 -6.96
CA ALA A 97 -14.70 11.60 -6.82
C ALA A 97 -14.51 10.07 -6.98
N TYR A 98 -15.42 9.27 -6.39
CA TYR A 98 -15.36 7.81 -6.54
C TYR A 98 -15.44 7.38 -8.00
N GLU A 99 -16.43 7.87 -8.75
CA GLU A 99 -16.64 7.47 -10.15
C GLU A 99 -15.51 7.97 -11.05
N ALA A 100 -15.03 9.19 -10.84
CA ALA A 100 -13.86 9.71 -11.56
C ALA A 100 -12.62 8.85 -11.31
N GLY A 101 -12.40 8.44 -10.05
CA GLY A 101 -11.31 7.55 -9.67
C GLY A 101 -11.45 6.14 -10.27
N ARG A 102 -12.69 5.61 -10.32
CA ARG A 102 -13.00 4.32 -10.95
C ARG A 102 -12.63 4.33 -12.43
N LEU A 103 -13.08 5.33 -13.18
CA LEU A 103 -12.78 5.46 -14.60
C LEU A 103 -11.27 5.52 -14.84
N LEU A 104 -10.54 6.34 -14.08
CA LEU A 104 -9.08 6.44 -14.21
C LEU A 104 -8.38 5.11 -13.89
N PHE A 105 -8.81 4.41 -12.85
CA PHE A 105 -8.20 3.16 -12.44
C PHE A 105 -8.48 2.02 -13.41
N GLU A 106 -9.73 1.91 -13.91
CA GLU A 106 -10.17 0.76 -14.70
C GLU A 106 -10.03 0.97 -16.21
N GLU A 107 -10.18 2.20 -16.69
CA GLU A 107 -10.23 2.52 -18.12
C GLU A 107 -9.06 3.42 -18.56
N GLY A 108 -8.47 4.17 -17.61
CA GLY A 108 -7.46 5.17 -17.93
C GLY A 108 -8.05 6.40 -18.62
N ARG A 109 -7.19 7.15 -19.30
CA ARG A 109 -7.60 8.28 -20.16
C ARG A 109 -6.56 8.54 -21.25
N SER A 110 -6.85 9.45 -22.19
CA SER A 110 -5.89 9.87 -23.19
C SER A 110 -4.56 10.31 -22.54
N GLY A 111 -3.49 9.65 -22.90
CA GLY A 111 -2.14 9.90 -22.39
C GLY A 111 -1.82 9.21 -21.03
N ALA A 112 -2.77 8.49 -20.41
CA ALA A 112 -2.52 7.74 -19.20
C ALA A 112 -3.21 6.37 -19.24
N VAL A 113 -2.42 5.30 -19.23
CA VAL A 113 -2.91 3.91 -19.21
C VAL A 113 -3.68 3.63 -17.93
N ALA A 114 -4.68 2.74 -18.01
CA ALA A 114 -5.45 2.28 -16.85
C ALA A 114 -4.53 1.65 -15.79
N CYS A 115 -4.75 2.01 -14.53
CA CYS A 115 -3.89 1.56 -13.42
C CYS A 115 -3.99 0.04 -13.20
N ASN A 116 -5.18 -0.55 -13.42
CA ASN A 116 -5.44 -1.97 -13.25
C ASN A 116 -4.67 -2.87 -14.24
N VAL A 117 -4.11 -2.32 -15.31
CA VAL A 117 -3.24 -3.08 -16.24
C VAL A 117 -2.04 -3.68 -15.48
N CYS A 118 -1.49 -2.93 -14.52
CA CYS A 118 -0.39 -3.40 -13.69
C CYS A 118 -0.85 -3.76 -12.27
N HIS A 119 -1.78 -2.99 -11.67
CA HIS A 119 -2.24 -3.21 -10.30
C HIS A 119 -3.37 -4.24 -10.21
N ASN A 120 -3.17 -5.40 -10.84
CA ASN A 120 -4.02 -6.58 -10.79
C ASN A 120 -3.30 -7.75 -10.11
N ASP A 121 -3.98 -8.85 -9.90
CA ASP A 121 -3.40 -10.02 -9.22
C ASP A 121 -2.33 -10.74 -10.04
N GLY A 122 -2.40 -10.66 -11.36
CA GLY A 122 -1.45 -11.31 -12.27
C GLY A 122 -0.08 -10.63 -12.37
N HIS A 123 0.06 -9.38 -11.94
CA HIS A 123 1.34 -8.67 -12.00
C HIS A 123 2.12 -8.81 -10.69
N PRO A 124 3.26 -9.52 -10.65
CA PRO A 124 3.90 -9.92 -9.39
C PRO A 124 4.50 -8.75 -8.60
N ALA A 125 5.02 -7.74 -9.28
CA ALA A 125 5.75 -6.63 -8.64
C ALA A 125 4.86 -5.44 -8.25
N ALA A 126 3.72 -5.24 -8.93
CA ALA A 126 2.81 -4.14 -8.61
C ALA A 126 1.92 -4.51 -7.41
N PRO A 127 1.78 -3.63 -6.41
CA PRO A 127 0.97 -3.91 -5.22
C PRO A 127 -0.53 -3.96 -5.50
N ARG A 128 -1.26 -4.66 -4.62
CA ARG A 128 -2.71 -4.48 -4.49
C ARG A 128 -2.98 -3.12 -3.87
N LEU A 129 -3.97 -2.39 -4.39
CA LEU A 129 -4.24 -1.01 -3.98
C LEU A 129 -5.61 -0.84 -3.32
N ARG A 130 -6.57 -1.75 -3.60
CA ARG A 130 -7.94 -1.64 -3.07
C ARG A 130 -7.97 -1.82 -1.56
N ALA A 131 -8.92 -1.15 -0.91
CA ALA A 131 -9.09 -1.07 0.54
C ALA A 131 -7.88 -0.50 1.30
N GLN A 132 -6.91 0.10 0.62
CA GLN A 132 -5.83 0.82 1.27
C GLN A 132 -6.30 2.20 1.73
N HIS A 133 -5.68 2.76 2.77
CA HIS A 133 -6.00 4.10 3.28
C HIS A 133 -5.86 5.18 2.19
N ALA A 134 -6.92 5.97 1.98
CA ALA A 134 -6.90 7.06 0.99
C ALA A 134 -5.75 8.05 1.24
N ALA A 135 -5.51 8.41 2.50
CA ALA A 135 -4.41 9.33 2.86
C ALA A 135 -3.03 8.74 2.51
N TYR A 136 -2.84 7.43 2.71
CA TYR A 136 -1.60 6.75 2.33
C TYR A 136 -1.43 6.71 0.81
N LEU A 137 -2.49 6.36 0.07
CA LEU A 137 -2.47 6.33 -1.40
C LEU A 137 -2.15 7.69 -1.99
N ARG A 138 -2.84 8.75 -1.52
CA ARG A 138 -2.58 10.14 -1.91
C ARG A 138 -1.12 10.53 -1.65
N LYS A 139 -0.62 10.23 -0.45
CA LYS A 139 0.79 10.50 -0.12
C LYS A 139 1.73 9.77 -1.07
N GLN A 140 1.51 8.48 -1.36
CA GLN A 140 2.40 7.73 -2.23
C GLN A 140 2.38 8.24 -3.68
N LEU A 141 1.21 8.56 -4.23
CA LEU A 141 1.10 9.15 -5.58
C LEU A 141 1.82 10.50 -5.65
N ASN A 142 1.64 11.37 -4.65
CA ASN A 142 2.36 12.63 -4.57
C ASN A 142 3.88 12.44 -4.37
N ASP A 143 4.30 11.44 -3.60
CA ASP A 143 5.72 11.15 -3.42
C ASP A 143 6.38 10.65 -4.71
N PHE A 144 5.67 9.89 -5.54
CA PHE A 144 6.13 9.55 -6.90
C PHE A 144 6.14 10.77 -7.81
N LYS A 145 5.06 11.56 -7.84
CA LYS A 145 4.92 12.74 -8.70
C LYS A 145 6.05 13.76 -8.49
N TYR A 146 6.39 13.99 -7.21
CA TYR A 146 7.43 14.94 -6.81
C TYR A 146 8.79 14.28 -6.53
N GLU A 147 8.99 13.03 -6.97
CA GLU A 147 10.25 12.28 -6.88
C GLU A 147 10.80 12.14 -5.45
N ARG A 148 9.92 12.14 -4.45
CA ARG A 148 10.25 11.86 -3.04
C ARG A 148 10.30 10.38 -2.72
N ARG A 149 9.71 9.54 -3.56
CA ARG A 149 9.78 8.09 -3.50
C ARG A 149 10.52 7.59 -4.74
N VAL A 150 11.79 7.28 -4.54
CA VAL A 150 12.69 6.79 -5.59
C VAL A 150 13.21 5.41 -5.22
N SER A 151 13.10 4.47 -6.12
CA SER A 151 13.70 3.14 -6.06
C SER A 151 13.66 2.55 -7.46
N GLU A 152 14.35 1.46 -7.72
CA GLU A 152 14.39 0.86 -9.05
C GLU A 152 12.96 0.54 -9.57
N GLY A 153 12.09 -0.01 -8.71
CA GLY A 153 10.68 -0.27 -9.04
C GLY A 153 9.78 0.96 -9.07
N ALA A 154 10.27 2.16 -8.68
CA ALA A 154 9.48 3.38 -8.60
C ALA A 154 9.40 4.16 -9.92
N THR A 155 10.33 3.93 -10.84
CA THR A 155 10.47 4.73 -12.09
C THR A 155 9.19 4.77 -12.91
N VAL A 156 8.52 3.63 -13.09
CA VAL A 156 7.26 3.54 -13.83
C VAL A 156 6.19 4.39 -13.14
N MET A 157 6.05 4.25 -11.82
CA MET A 157 5.06 5.02 -11.06
C MET A 157 5.36 6.51 -11.03
N THR A 158 6.62 6.92 -11.01
CA THR A 158 7.03 8.33 -11.13
C THR A 158 6.55 8.91 -12.46
N SER A 159 6.77 8.19 -13.57
CA SER A 159 6.33 8.64 -14.90
C SER A 159 4.81 8.77 -14.97
N ILE A 160 4.06 7.81 -14.44
CA ILE A 160 2.60 7.84 -14.42
C ILE A 160 2.07 8.93 -13.49
N ALA A 161 2.60 9.05 -12.27
CA ALA A 161 2.13 10.02 -11.30
C ALA A 161 2.34 11.48 -11.76
N LYS A 162 3.39 11.75 -12.52
CA LYS A 162 3.62 13.09 -13.14
C LYS A 162 2.53 13.51 -14.13
N LEU A 163 1.81 12.54 -14.70
CA LEU A 163 0.69 12.82 -15.61
C LEU A 163 -0.61 13.16 -14.87
N LEU A 164 -0.72 12.82 -13.58
CA LEU A 164 -1.94 13.01 -12.82
C LEU A 164 -2.03 14.44 -12.25
N THR A 165 -3.24 15.00 -12.28
CA THR A 165 -3.57 16.22 -11.52
C THR A 165 -3.81 15.85 -10.04
N GLU A 166 -3.82 16.86 -9.16
CA GLU A 166 -4.13 16.63 -7.73
C GLU A 166 -5.54 16.08 -7.54
N ASN A 167 -6.52 16.58 -8.31
CA ASN A 167 -7.90 16.07 -8.26
C ASN A 167 -7.99 14.61 -8.72
N GLU A 168 -7.21 14.20 -9.72
CA GLU A 168 -7.16 12.80 -10.15
C GLU A 168 -6.52 11.90 -9.08
N ILE A 169 -5.46 12.38 -8.41
CA ILE A 169 -4.84 11.68 -7.28
C ILE A 169 -5.84 11.49 -6.15
N ASP A 170 -6.62 12.53 -5.82
CA ASP A 170 -7.66 12.47 -4.80
C ASP A 170 -8.75 11.48 -5.19
N SER A 171 -9.26 11.57 -6.40
CA SER A 171 -10.33 10.68 -6.91
C SER A 171 -9.90 9.22 -6.93
N ILE A 172 -8.71 8.90 -7.43
CA ILE A 172 -8.15 7.54 -7.41
C ILE A 172 -8.03 7.04 -5.96
N SER A 173 -7.58 7.90 -5.03
CA SER A 173 -7.42 7.53 -3.62
C SER A 173 -8.76 7.24 -2.95
N VAL A 174 -9.80 8.02 -3.24
CA VAL A 174 -11.18 7.78 -2.77
C VAL A 174 -11.72 6.47 -3.31
N TYR A 175 -11.60 6.25 -4.61
CA TYR A 175 -12.07 5.02 -5.25
C TYR A 175 -11.41 3.77 -4.66
N LEU A 176 -10.08 3.75 -4.60
CA LEU A 176 -9.33 2.58 -4.12
C LEU A 176 -9.61 2.27 -2.65
N HIS A 177 -9.72 3.30 -1.81
CA HIS A 177 -10.08 3.13 -0.41
C HIS A 177 -11.47 2.52 -0.25
N SER A 178 -12.44 3.00 -1.02
CA SER A 178 -13.85 2.63 -0.87
C SER A 178 -14.27 1.40 -1.68
N SER A 179 -13.41 0.93 -2.61
CA SER A 179 -13.71 -0.21 -3.49
C SER A 179 -13.44 -1.58 -2.87
N GLY A 180 -13.06 -1.63 -1.61
CA GLY A 180 -12.87 -2.87 -0.85
C GLY A 180 -13.01 -2.64 0.64
N SER A 181 -13.21 -3.70 1.38
CA SER A 181 -13.29 -3.72 2.84
C SER A 181 -12.59 -4.96 3.37
N TYR A 182 -12.22 -4.92 4.65
CA TYR A 182 -11.79 -6.11 5.38
C TYR A 182 -12.95 -6.60 6.24
N ASP A 183 -13.10 -7.91 6.34
CA ASP A 183 -14.10 -8.51 7.20
C ASP A 183 -13.80 -8.15 8.66
N SER A 184 -14.76 -7.49 9.32
CA SER A 184 -14.63 -7.12 10.72
C SER A 184 -14.72 -8.31 11.67
N ASP A 185 -15.19 -9.46 11.18
CA ASP A 185 -15.45 -10.65 11.99
C ASP A 185 -14.23 -11.60 12.09
N VAL A 186 -13.12 -11.30 11.38
CA VAL A 186 -11.89 -12.12 11.42
C VAL A 186 -10.90 -11.66 12.49
N ALA A 187 -11.22 -10.64 13.27
CA ALA A 187 -10.37 -10.11 14.32
C ALA A 187 -10.67 -10.81 15.68
N HIS A 188 -10.28 -12.08 15.82
CA HIS A 188 -10.17 -12.77 17.13
C HIS A 188 -8.93 -13.66 17.18
#